data_b07b6f02ec5cc3b86835c1480389d591
#
_entry.id   b07b6f02ec5cc3b86835c1480389d591
#
_cell.length_a   1.000
_cell.length_b   1.000
_cell.length_c   1.000
_cell.angle_alpha   90.00
_cell.angle_beta   90.00
_cell.angle_gamma   90.00
#
_symmetry.space_group_name_H-M   'P 1'
#
loop_
_entity.id
_entity.type
_entity.pdbx_description
1 polymer ?
#
loop_
_entity_poly.entity_id
_entity_poly.type
_entity_poly.pdbx_seq_one_letter_code
_entity_poly.pdbx_strand_id
1 'polypeptide(L)'
;EIMPSLVGSEMCIRDSSYSPFELFPVDTSQDKNRKDHDVYRYFGFRGRMKSLTESKRGSDKITLSREFPKTNAARSLLACLSDDQKYGAIKEWSKKLETMERVLKSAFPFDRAAVVIDGDADVDSFFATQEWMTEPYLEGPAWDEDGPNLQVRYVPIASDRVDELKVLVLGKHLQDRLGVVFLKDGKPLHLSSGQRLFSYIVINILGAIRRNSLILIDEPELFLHPTLEIAFIRMLKSILASYGSKALVATHSLVAVREIPRDCVHVFEQTDQGLAIKTPPFETFGGDVQRISSYVFGDKALSKPYEDWLRVQLKEFGTASNLIAALGDDINEELIIQIHAMEREQW
;
A
#
# COMPACT_ATOMS: atom_id res chain seq x y z
N GLU A 1 1.58 24.82 13.47
CA GLU A 1 2.98 25.05 13.93
C GLU A 1 3.86 23.97 13.33
N ILE A 2 4.65 24.33 12.32
CA ILE A 2 5.75 23.49 11.82
C ILE A 2 6.77 23.46 12.95
N MET A 3 6.93 22.30 13.58
CA MET A 3 7.81 22.14 14.73
C MET A 3 9.24 22.56 14.39
N PRO A 4 9.87 23.48 15.15
CA PRO A 4 11.26 23.89 14.94
C PRO A 4 12.30 22.77 15.14
N SER A 5 11.91 21.62 15.67
CA SER A 5 12.77 20.46 15.90
C SER A 5 13.12 19.62 14.66
N LEU A 6 12.59 20.00 13.48
CA LEU A 6 12.91 19.32 12.20
C LEU A 6 14.06 19.97 11.42
N VAL A 7 14.61 21.10 11.93
CA VAL A 7 15.76 21.76 11.32
C VAL A 7 17.02 21.09 11.85
N GLY A 8 17.60 20.16 11.07
CA GLY A 8 18.88 19.52 11.38
C GLY A 8 18.95 18.01 11.21
N SER A 9 17.82 17.32 10.98
CA SER A 9 17.81 15.92 10.54
C SER A 9 17.43 15.87 9.06
N GLU A 10 18.19 15.14 8.26
CA GLU A 10 17.85 14.87 6.86
C GLU A 10 16.47 14.18 6.81
N MET A 11 15.41 14.96 6.58
CA MET A 11 14.06 14.45 6.46
C MET A 11 13.90 13.84 5.08
N CYS A 12 13.77 12.53 5.02
CA CYS A 12 13.49 11.81 3.79
C CYS A 12 11.98 11.77 3.55
N ILE A 13 11.52 12.29 2.41
CA ILE A 13 10.13 12.22 1.96
C ILE A 13 9.95 10.97 1.10
N ARG A 14 8.94 10.17 1.43
CA ARG A 14 8.56 8.95 0.69
C ARG A 14 7.12 9.08 0.27
N ASP A 15 6.88 9.12 -1.02
CA ASP A 15 5.55 9.27 -1.60
C ASP A 15 5.09 7.94 -2.19
N SER A 16 3.89 7.52 -1.82
CA SER A 16 3.30 6.27 -2.30
C SER A 16 1.85 6.54 -2.70
N SER A 17 1.61 6.66 -4.00
CA SER A 17 0.28 6.80 -4.54
C SER A 17 0.04 5.79 -5.65
N TYR A 18 -1.10 5.11 -5.55
CA TYR A 18 -1.54 4.12 -6.53
C TYR A 18 -2.78 4.57 -7.29
N SER A 19 -3.21 5.82 -7.09
CA SER A 19 -4.21 6.45 -7.95
C SER A 19 -3.61 6.75 -9.34
N PRO A 20 -4.26 6.37 -10.45
CA PRO A 20 -3.78 6.69 -11.79
C PRO A 20 -3.90 8.17 -12.15
N PHE A 21 -4.60 8.96 -11.33
CA PHE A 21 -4.92 10.35 -11.58
C PHE A 21 -4.10 11.35 -10.77
N GLU A 22 -3.25 10.88 -9.85
CA GLU A 22 -2.41 11.76 -9.05
C GLU A 22 -1.38 12.50 -9.92
N LEU A 23 -0.95 13.68 -9.43
CA LEU A 23 0.02 14.54 -10.11
C LEU A 23 1.34 14.70 -9.33
N PHE A 24 1.62 13.79 -8.40
CA PHE A 24 2.85 13.83 -7.63
C PHE A 24 4.09 13.80 -8.53
N PRO A 25 5.17 14.51 -8.17
CA PRO A 25 6.42 14.45 -8.90
C PRO A 25 6.96 13.01 -8.93
N VAL A 26 7.36 12.55 -10.10
CA VAL A 26 8.10 11.29 -10.23
C VAL A 26 9.57 11.62 -10.04
N ASP A 27 10.27 10.86 -9.18
CA ASP A 27 11.68 11.08 -8.90
C ASP A 27 12.52 11.01 -10.18
N THR A 28 13.45 11.94 -10.28
CA THR A 28 14.35 12.08 -11.43
C THR A 28 15.62 11.28 -11.20
N SER A 29 15.55 9.96 -11.39
CA SER A 29 16.71 9.07 -11.18
C SER A 29 17.89 9.27 -12.14
N GLN A 30 17.84 10.24 -13.05
CA GLN A 30 18.84 10.44 -14.09
C GLN A 30 19.74 11.67 -13.91
N ASP A 31 19.45 12.57 -12.98
CA ASP A 31 20.28 13.73 -12.77
C ASP A 31 21.42 13.40 -11.79
N LYS A 32 22.53 12.88 -12.34
CA LYS A 32 23.73 12.45 -11.59
C LYS A 32 24.34 13.54 -10.70
N ASN A 33 23.89 14.79 -10.83
CA ASN A 33 24.41 15.94 -10.11
C ASN A 33 23.55 16.41 -8.93
N ARG A 34 22.38 15.81 -8.69
CA ARG A 34 21.53 16.19 -7.55
C ARG A 34 21.70 15.21 -6.41
N LYS A 35 22.15 15.72 -5.27
CA LYS A 35 22.18 15.04 -3.97
C LYS A 35 20.77 14.72 -3.42
N ASP A 36 19.71 15.03 -4.20
CA ASP A 36 18.31 14.96 -3.78
C ASP A 36 17.70 13.56 -3.89
N HIS A 37 18.42 12.58 -4.46
CA HIS A 37 17.92 11.20 -4.60
C HIS A 37 17.61 10.50 -3.28
N ASP A 38 18.27 10.93 -2.20
CA ASP A 38 18.06 10.35 -0.89
C ASP A 38 16.91 11.04 -0.12
N VAL A 39 16.48 12.21 -0.59
CA VAL A 39 15.47 13.04 0.08
C VAL A 39 14.05 12.68 -0.35
N TYR A 40 13.81 12.49 -1.65
CA TYR A 40 12.48 12.22 -2.19
C TYR A 40 12.47 10.94 -3.02
N ARG A 41 11.47 10.07 -2.80
CA ARG A 41 11.19 8.89 -3.63
C ARG A 41 9.69 8.73 -3.83
N TYR A 42 9.33 8.42 -5.06
CA TYR A 42 7.97 8.13 -5.47
C TYR A 42 7.78 6.64 -5.78
N PHE A 43 6.68 6.09 -5.32
CA PHE A 43 6.24 4.73 -5.62
C PHE A 43 4.78 4.76 -6.08
N GLY A 44 4.51 4.34 -7.30
CA GLY A 44 3.17 4.34 -7.86
C GLY A 44 3.16 3.81 -9.29
N PHE A 45 2.04 4.02 -9.98
CA PHE A 45 1.86 3.58 -11.38
C PHE A 45 2.54 4.48 -12.41
N ARG A 46 2.99 5.66 -12.02
CA ARG A 46 3.66 6.61 -12.92
C ARG A 46 5.17 6.41 -12.87
N GLY A 47 5.79 6.57 -14.01
CA GLY A 47 7.25 6.46 -14.14
C GLY A 47 7.72 6.97 -15.48
N ARG A 48 9.05 7.01 -15.66
CA ARG A 48 9.68 7.43 -16.92
C ARG A 48 10.04 6.21 -17.75
N MET A 49 9.48 6.09 -18.95
CA MET A 49 9.93 5.11 -19.93
C MET A 49 11.11 5.68 -20.72
N LYS A 50 12.20 4.89 -20.80
CA LYS A 50 13.28 5.18 -21.74
C LYS A 50 12.74 4.96 -23.15
N SER A 51 12.82 5.97 -24.02
CA SER A 51 12.52 5.78 -25.45
C SER A 51 13.55 4.81 -26.04
N LEU A 52 13.06 3.73 -26.67
CA LEU A 52 13.89 2.78 -27.39
C LEU A 52 14.42 3.34 -28.74
N THR A 53 13.94 4.50 -29.15
CA THR A 53 14.42 5.18 -30.36
C THR A 53 15.56 6.12 -30.00
N GLU A 54 16.75 5.81 -30.49
CA GLU A 54 17.94 6.65 -30.52
C GLU A 54 17.67 7.94 -31.32
N SER A 55 16.99 8.89 -30.74
CA SER A 55 16.92 10.24 -31.26
C SER A 55 17.31 11.20 -30.16
N LYS A 56 18.49 11.80 -30.34
CA LYS A 56 19.10 12.80 -29.47
C LYS A 56 18.05 13.84 -29.04
N ARG A 57 17.81 13.97 -27.72
CA ARG A 57 16.91 14.91 -27.04
C ARG A 57 15.43 14.48 -26.92
N GLY A 58 15.15 13.23 -26.63
CA GLY A 58 13.82 12.84 -26.17
C GLY A 58 13.61 13.25 -24.69
N SER A 59 12.63 14.10 -24.42
CA SER A 59 12.15 14.31 -23.06
C SER A 59 11.60 12.97 -22.53
N ASP A 60 12.16 12.46 -21.43
CA ASP A 60 11.64 11.28 -20.76
C ASP A 60 10.15 11.49 -20.45
N LYS A 61 9.29 10.83 -21.20
CA LYS A 61 7.84 10.98 -21.03
C LYS A 61 7.39 10.20 -19.80
N ILE A 62 6.71 10.88 -18.88
CA ILE A 62 6.04 10.21 -17.77
C ILE A 62 4.84 9.45 -18.32
N THR A 63 4.76 8.16 -18.02
CA THR A 63 3.70 7.26 -18.46
C THR A 63 3.13 6.49 -17.27
N LEU A 64 1.91 5.98 -17.43
CA LEU A 64 1.29 5.03 -16.52
C LEU A 64 1.65 3.61 -16.96
N SER A 65 2.10 2.78 -16.03
CA SER A 65 2.34 1.35 -16.28
C SER A 65 2.19 0.52 -15.02
N ARG A 66 1.63 -0.67 -15.17
CA ARG A 66 1.56 -1.69 -14.11
C ARG A 66 2.94 -2.27 -13.77
N GLU A 67 3.93 -2.05 -14.62
CA GLU A 67 5.29 -2.55 -14.39
C GLU A 67 6.05 -1.74 -13.34
N PHE A 68 5.77 -0.44 -13.17
CA PHE A 68 6.49 0.38 -12.20
C PHE A 68 6.38 -0.11 -10.77
N PRO A 69 5.18 -0.45 -10.22
CA PRO A 69 5.09 -1.03 -8.89
C PRO A 69 5.84 -2.35 -8.75
N LYS A 70 5.80 -3.22 -9.76
CA LYS A 70 6.54 -4.50 -9.78
C LYS A 70 8.04 -4.26 -9.71
N THR A 71 8.57 -3.45 -10.63
CA THR A 71 9.99 -3.09 -10.73
C THR A 71 10.49 -2.42 -9.43
N ASN A 72 9.71 -1.48 -8.89
CA ASN A 72 10.05 -0.79 -7.65
C ASN A 72 10.08 -1.77 -6.47
N ALA A 73 9.11 -2.68 -6.38
CA ALA A 73 9.07 -3.68 -5.30
C ALA A 73 10.28 -4.63 -5.33
N ALA A 74 10.69 -5.11 -6.51
CA ALA A 74 11.86 -5.97 -6.64
C ALA A 74 13.15 -5.26 -6.18
N ARG A 75 13.34 -4.01 -6.60
CA ARG A 75 14.48 -3.19 -6.18
C ARG A 75 14.42 -2.84 -4.69
N SER A 76 13.22 -2.55 -4.16
CA SER A 76 13.01 -2.26 -2.75
C SER A 76 13.27 -3.47 -1.86
N LEU A 77 12.96 -4.69 -2.33
CA LEU A 77 13.29 -5.91 -1.60
C LEU A 77 14.80 -6.10 -1.47
N LEU A 78 15.56 -5.86 -2.54
CA LEU A 78 17.03 -5.87 -2.47
C LEU A 78 17.57 -4.73 -1.58
N ALA A 79 16.89 -3.58 -1.54
CA ALA A 79 17.28 -2.50 -0.63
C ALA A 79 17.03 -2.89 0.84
N CYS A 80 15.94 -3.61 1.15
CA CYS A 80 15.72 -4.18 2.49
C CYS A 80 16.86 -5.13 2.88
N LEU A 81 17.23 -6.04 1.98
CA LEU A 81 18.34 -6.97 2.21
C LEU A 81 19.66 -6.22 2.45
N SER A 82 19.97 -5.23 1.61
CA SER A 82 21.19 -4.40 1.76
C SER A 82 21.23 -3.66 3.09
N ASP A 83 20.11 -3.11 3.53
CA ASP A 83 20.04 -2.40 4.80
C ASP A 83 20.19 -3.37 5.99
N ASP A 84 19.58 -4.56 5.92
CA ASP A 84 19.69 -5.56 6.97
C ASP A 84 21.13 -6.12 7.05
N GLN A 85 21.82 -6.32 5.93
CA GLN A 85 23.24 -6.66 5.91
C GLN A 85 24.11 -5.59 6.55
N LYS A 86 23.86 -4.33 6.21
CA LYS A 86 24.69 -3.21 6.66
C LYS A 86 24.45 -2.84 8.12
N TYR A 87 23.22 -2.92 8.58
CA TYR A 87 22.80 -2.38 9.88
C TYR A 87 22.27 -3.43 10.84
N GLY A 88 22.05 -4.67 10.41
CA GLY A 88 21.53 -5.75 11.25
C GLY A 88 22.45 -6.13 12.38
N ALA A 89 23.78 -6.02 12.20
CA ALA A 89 24.77 -6.26 13.24
C ALA A 89 24.77 -5.18 14.35
N ILE A 90 24.20 -4.01 14.07
CA ILE A 90 24.05 -2.92 15.04
C ILE A 90 22.67 -3.10 15.67
N LYS A 91 22.61 -3.67 16.88
CA LYS A 91 21.41 -3.97 17.67
C LYS A 91 20.14 -3.26 17.15
N GLU A 92 19.29 -4.03 16.44
CA GLU A 92 17.91 -3.66 16.06
C GLU A 92 17.74 -2.45 15.11
N TRP A 93 18.79 -1.98 14.47
CA TRP A 93 18.69 -0.82 13.58
C TRP A 93 18.08 -1.11 12.23
N SER A 94 18.13 -2.36 11.76
CA SER A 94 17.39 -2.80 10.59
C SER A 94 16.97 -4.26 10.72
N LYS A 95 15.67 -4.49 10.69
CA LYS A 95 14.99 -5.79 10.63
C LYS A 95 13.88 -5.70 9.59
N LYS A 96 14.22 -5.18 8.42
CA LYS A 96 13.25 -4.87 7.37
C LYS A 96 12.62 -6.15 6.80
N LEU A 97 13.43 -7.17 6.55
CA LEU A 97 12.97 -8.45 6.03
C LEU A 97 12.09 -9.18 7.04
N GLU A 98 12.50 -9.25 8.32
CA GLU A 98 11.67 -9.83 9.38
C GLU A 98 10.33 -9.11 9.53
N THR A 99 10.35 -7.77 9.47
CA THR A 99 9.14 -6.95 9.54
C THR A 99 8.24 -7.19 8.31
N MET A 100 8.83 -7.25 7.12
CA MET A 100 8.12 -7.57 5.87
C MET A 100 7.43 -8.93 5.95
N GLU A 101 8.17 -9.98 6.33
CA GLU A 101 7.63 -11.32 6.44
C GLU A 101 6.48 -11.38 7.44
N ARG A 102 6.65 -10.82 8.63
CA ARG A 102 5.62 -10.79 9.67
C ARG A 102 4.34 -10.09 9.20
N VAL A 103 4.48 -8.94 8.54
CA VAL A 103 3.35 -8.16 8.03
C VAL A 103 2.65 -8.88 6.89
N LEU A 104 3.39 -9.34 5.89
CA LEU A 104 2.79 -9.98 4.72
C LEU A 104 2.18 -11.35 5.05
N LYS A 105 2.78 -12.12 5.97
CA LYS A 105 2.20 -13.39 6.45
C LYS A 105 0.88 -13.21 7.21
N SER A 106 0.61 -12.02 7.74
CA SER A 106 -0.71 -11.72 8.33
C SER A 106 -1.81 -11.50 7.28
N ALA A 107 -1.44 -11.17 6.04
CA ALA A 107 -2.37 -10.89 4.94
C ALA A 107 -2.61 -12.11 4.03
N PHE A 108 -1.58 -12.92 3.79
CA PHE A 108 -1.67 -14.15 2.99
C PHE A 108 -0.54 -15.13 3.36
N PRO A 109 -0.82 -16.46 3.30
CA PRO A 109 0.17 -17.46 3.68
C PRO A 109 1.21 -17.67 2.56
N PHE A 110 2.50 -17.51 2.88
CA PHE A 110 3.63 -17.83 2.01
C PHE A 110 4.82 -18.28 2.84
N ASP A 111 5.76 -19.00 2.21
CA ASP A 111 6.98 -19.47 2.87
C ASP A 111 8.10 -18.45 2.70
N ARG A 112 8.37 -18.05 1.45
CA ARG A 112 9.46 -17.14 1.08
C ARG A 112 9.00 -16.09 0.07
N ALA A 113 9.56 -14.87 0.15
CA ALA A 113 9.53 -13.91 -0.93
C ALA A 113 10.81 -14.08 -1.76
N ALA A 114 10.70 -13.98 -3.08
CA ALA A 114 11.83 -14.18 -3.99
C ALA A 114 11.93 -13.05 -5.01
N VAL A 115 13.15 -12.73 -5.40
CA VAL A 115 13.43 -11.94 -6.61
C VAL A 115 13.66 -12.86 -7.78
N VAL A 116 13.41 -12.36 -8.98
CA VAL A 116 13.59 -13.10 -10.22
C VAL A 116 14.87 -12.65 -10.88
N ILE A 117 15.70 -13.60 -11.30
CA ILE A 117 16.97 -13.33 -12.01
C ILE A 117 17.01 -14.08 -13.34
N ASP A 118 17.93 -13.69 -14.21
CA ASP A 118 18.16 -14.36 -15.49
C ASP A 118 18.48 -15.83 -15.31
N GLY A 119 17.90 -16.71 -16.14
CA GLY A 119 18.14 -18.15 -16.13
C GLY A 119 19.59 -18.52 -16.45
N ASP A 120 20.28 -17.72 -17.24
CA ASP A 120 21.67 -17.96 -17.68
C ASP A 120 22.72 -17.37 -16.71
N ALA A 121 22.29 -16.69 -15.63
CA ALA A 121 23.21 -16.07 -14.69
C ALA A 121 24.03 -17.13 -13.93
N ASP A 122 25.33 -16.86 -13.72
CA ASP A 122 26.18 -17.70 -12.86
C ASP A 122 25.75 -17.58 -11.40
N VAL A 123 25.04 -18.60 -10.94
CA VAL A 123 24.40 -18.61 -9.62
C VAL A 123 25.40 -18.66 -8.48
N ASP A 124 26.52 -19.37 -8.66
CA ASP A 124 27.53 -19.50 -7.62
C ASP A 124 28.11 -18.12 -7.23
N SER A 125 28.05 -17.17 -8.16
CA SER A 125 28.48 -15.80 -7.91
C SER A 125 27.58 -15.02 -6.94
N PHE A 126 26.32 -15.42 -6.74
CA PHE A 126 25.33 -14.69 -5.90
C PHE A 126 25.50 -14.96 -4.41
N PHE A 127 26.19 -16.03 -4.04
CA PHE A 127 26.29 -16.49 -2.68
C PHE A 127 27.66 -16.20 -2.07
N ALA A 128 27.67 -15.88 -0.78
CA ALA A 128 28.89 -15.60 -0.05
C ALA A 128 29.68 -16.89 0.29
N THR A 129 28.95 -17.99 0.52
CA THR A 129 29.53 -19.31 0.86
C THR A 129 28.69 -20.41 0.23
N GLN A 130 29.37 -21.46 -0.29
CA GLN A 130 28.69 -22.60 -0.93
C GLN A 130 28.21 -23.68 0.07
N GLU A 131 28.70 -23.66 1.31
CA GLU A 131 28.61 -24.79 2.24
C GLU A 131 27.24 -24.98 2.92
N TRP A 132 26.32 -23.99 2.86
CA TRP A 132 25.13 -23.96 3.72
C TRP A 132 23.79 -24.04 2.99
N MET A 133 23.78 -24.25 1.68
CA MET A 133 22.55 -24.10 0.92
C MET A 133 21.94 -25.43 0.50
N THR A 134 20.83 -25.76 1.13
CA THR A 134 20.01 -26.91 0.70
C THR A 134 19.18 -26.59 -0.55
N GLU A 135 18.75 -25.33 -0.77
CA GLU A 135 18.03 -24.90 -1.97
C GLU A 135 18.28 -23.39 -2.22
N PRO A 136 19.34 -23.05 -2.97
CA PRO A 136 19.73 -21.65 -3.17
C PRO A 136 18.75 -20.87 -4.04
N TYR A 137 18.07 -21.52 -4.96
CA TYR A 137 17.09 -20.93 -5.89
C TYR A 137 16.16 -22.02 -6.44
N LEU A 138 15.07 -21.57 -7.05
CA LEU A 138 14.16 -22.43 -7.80
C LEU A 138 14.24 -22.05 -9.28
N GLU A 139 14.26 -23.03 -10.17
CA GLU A 139 14.17 -22.83 -11.61
C GLU A 139 12.73 -23.06 -12.09
N GLY A 140 12.30 -22.24 -13.03
CA GLY A 140 10.98 -22.41 -13.60
C GLY A 140 10.70 -21.41 -14.73
N PRO A 141 9.55 -21.56 -15.39
CA PRO A 141 9.09 -20.56 -16.35
C PRO A 141 8.83 -19.21 -15.68
N ALA A 142 9.04 -18.14 -16.42
CA ALA A 142 8.68 -16.81 -15.94
C ALA A 142 7.18 -16.77 -15.61
N TRP A 143 6.90 -16.29 -14.41
CA TRP A 143 5.54 -16.16 -13.91
C TRP A 143 4.95 -14.80 -14.35
N ASP A 144 4.74 -14.62 -15.65
CA ASP A 144 4.03 -13.48 -16.21
C ASP A 144 3.06 -13.99 -17.28
N GLU A 145 1.81 -13.56 -17.20
CA GLU A 145 0.73 -13.97 -18.10
C GLU A 145 0.99 -13.53 -19.56
N ASP A 146 1.83 -12.51 -19.76
CA ASP A 146 2.07 -11.85 -21.06
C ASP A 146 3.51 -12.06 -21.60
N GLY A 147 4.35 -12.84 -20.92
CA GLY A 147 5.77 -13.00 -21.29
C GLY A 147 6.09 -14.25 -22.12
N PRO A 148 7.19 -14.26 -22.89
CA PRO A 148 7.69 -15.46 -23.51
C PRO A 148 8.03 -16.50 -22.45
N ASN A 149 8.01 -17.80 -22.82
CA ASN A 149 8.45 -18.93 -21.97
C ASN A 149 9.95 -18.81 -21.61
N LEU A 150 10.30 -17.78 -20.84
CA LEU A 150 11.66 -17.50 -20.39
C LEU A 150 11.92 -18.36 -19.15
N GLN A 151 12.98 -19.15 -19.20
CA GLN A 151 13.46 -19.84 -17.99
C GLN A 151 14.12 -18.81 -17.08
N VAL A 152 13.67 -18.74 -15.85
CA VAL A 152 14.17 -17.82 -14.83
C VAL A 152 14.51 -18.56 -13.55
N ARG A 153 15.24 -17.90 -12.68
CA ARG A 153 15.54 -18.40 -11.34
C ARG A 153 14.93 -17.49 -10.29
N TYR A 154 14.28 -18.10 -9.33
CA TYR A 154 13.68 -17.43 -8.18
C TYR A 154 14.65 -17.55 -7.00
N VAL A 155 15.24 -16.44 -6.58
CA VAL A 155 16.17 -16.39 -5.44
C VAL A 155 15.40 -15.91 -4.22
N PRO A 156 15.17 -16.81 -3.22
CA PRO A 156 14.49 -16.44 -2.00
C PRO A 156 15.27 -15.40 -1.19
N ILE A 157 14.59 -14.33 -0.79
CA ILE A 157 15.08 -13.27 0.07
C ILE A 157 14.35 -13.39 1.38
N ALA A 158 15.06 -13.72 2.45
CA ALA A 158 14.47 -13.93 3.76
C ALA A 158 15.39 -13.45 4.88
N SER A 159 14.81 -13.22 6.05
CA SER A 159 15.52 -12.69 7.22
C SER A 159 16.59 -13.63 7.76
N ASP A 160 16.42 -14.94 7.57
CA ASP A 160 17.36 -16.00 7.97
C ASP A 160 18.52 -16.21 6.98
N ARG A 161 18.52 -15.51 5.83
CA ARG A 161 19.49 -15.63 4.74
C ARG A 161 20.24 -14.35 4.42
N VAL A 162 20.16 -13.36 5.31
CA VAL A 162 20.71 -12.03 5.07
C VAL A 162 22.20 -12.06 4.70
N ASP A 163 23.00 -12.86 5.39
CA ASP A 163 24.46 -12.90 5.20
C ASP A 163 24.91 -13.81 4.05
N GLU A 164 24.00 -14.61 3.48
CA GLU A 164 24.32 -15.56 2.42
C GLU A 164 24.37 -14.93 1.03
N LEU A 165 23.65 -13.80 0.80
CA LEU A 165 23.38 -13.25 -0.51
C LEU A 165 24.25 -12.01 -0.81
N LYS A 166 24.81 -11.93 -2.01
CA LYS A 166 25.56 -10.76 -2.50
C LYS A 166 24.64 -9.81 -3.25
N VAL A 167 24.07 -8.82 -2.56
CA VAL A 167 23.08 -7.86 -3.10
C VAL A 167 23.54 -7.18 -4.38
N LEU A 168 24.82 -6.76 -4.46
CA LEU A 168 25.35 -6.08 -5.65
C LEU A 168 25.35 -6.96 -6.89
N VAL A 169 25.57 -8.26 -6.72
CA VAL A 169 25.58 -9.21 -7.82
C VAL A 169 24.15 -9.53 -8.24
N LEU A 170 23.26 -9.83 -7.28
CA LEU A 170 21.83 -10.01 -7.53
C LEU A 170 21.22 -8.82 -8.31
N GLY A 171 21.58 -7.60 -7.93
CA GLY A 171 21.07 -6.40 -8.58
C GLY A 171 21.46 -6.24 -10.05
N LYS A 172 22.57 -6.86 -10.50
CA LYS A 172 23.00 -6.81 -11.90
C LYS A 172 22.19 -7.75 -12.81
N HIS A 173 21.70 -8.87 -12.25
CA HIS A 173 20.98 -9.91 -12.99
C HIS A 173 19.47 -9.91 -12.69
N LEU A 174 19.01 -8.90 -11.93
CA LEU A 174 17.63 -8.78 -11.51
C LEU A 174 16.70 -8.54 -12.71
N GLN A 175 15.74 -9.43 -12.89
CA GLN A 175 14.59 -9.25 -13.79
C GLN A 175 13.50 -8.47 -13.06
N ASP A 176 13.76 -7.19 -12.83
CA ASP A 176 12.93 -6.33 -12.00
C ASP A 176 11.48 -6.17 -12.51
N ARG A 177 11.26 -6.30 -13.83
CA ARG A 177 9.93 -6.28 -14.45
C ARG A 177 9.02 -7.42 -14.00
N LEU A 178 9.59 -8.56 -13.62
CA LEU A 178 8.84 -9.69 -13.09
C LEU A 178 8.42 -9.48 -11.62
N GLY A 179 9.00 -8.47 -10.96
CA GLY A 179 8.62 -8.04 -9.62
C GLY A 179 9.13 -8.96 -8.52
N VAL A 180 8.34 -9.07 -7.46
CA VAL A 180 8.55 -9.97 -6.33
C VAL A 180 7.58 -11.13 -6.46
N VAL A 181 8.10 -12.35 -6.34
CA VAL A 181 7.34 -13.60 -6.37
C VAL A 181 7.29 -14.17 -4.97
N PHE A 182 6.11 -14.57 -4.52
CA PHE A 182 5.94 -15.28 -3.25
C PHE A 182 5.85 -16.78 -3.52
N LEU A 183 6.58 -17.55 -2.73
CA LEU A 183 6.67 -19.01 -2.87
C LEU A 183 5.90 -19.67 -1.73
N LYS A 184 5.15 -20.72 -2.07
CA LYS A 184 4.50 -21.61 -1.11
C LYS A 184 4.67 -23.04 -1.58
N ASP A 185 5.12 -23.93 -0.68
CA ASP A 185 5.40 -25.33 -0.99
C ASP A 185 6.31 -25.49 -2.23
N GLY A 186 7.33 -24.62 -2.35
CA GLY A 186 8.29 -24.61 -3.46
C GLY A 186 7.73 -24.14 -4.80
N LYS A 187 6.53 -23.53 -4.84
CA LYS A 187 5.89 -23.05 -6.08
C LYS A 187 5.52 -21.58 -5.96
N PRO A 188 5.50 -20.84 -7.09
CA PRO A 188 4.97 -19.49 -7.12
C PRO A 188 3.51 -19.43 -6.67
N LEU A 189 3.19 -18.52 -5.77
CA LEU A 189 1.86 -18.30 -5.22
C LEU A 189 1.10 -17.27 -6.05
N HIS A 190 -0.11 -17.62 -6.47
CA HIS A 190 -1.03 -16.68 -7.08
C HIS A 190 -1.65 -15.76 -6.04
N LEU A 191 -1.36 -14.47 -6.13
CA LEU A 191 -1.95 -13.44 -5.31
C LEU A 191 -3.10 -12.75 -6.04
N SER A 192 -4.15 -12.39 -5.31
CA SER A 192 -5.16 -11.46 -5.82
C SER A 192 -4.51 -10.09 -6.12
N SER A 193 -5.18 -9.26 -6.93
CA SER A 193 -4.69 -7.92 -7.26
C SER A 193 -4.43 -7.06 -6.01
N GLY A 194 -5.36 -7.12 -5.04
CA GLY A 194 -5.22 -6.41 -3.77
C GLY A 194 -4.05 -6.92 -2.92
N GLN A 195 -3.87 -8.24 -2.79
CA GLN A 195 -2.74 -8.83 -2.07
C GLN A 195 -1.40 -8.46 -2.72
N ARG A 196 -1.35 -8.48 -4.04
CA ARG A 196 -0.16 -8.10 -4.82
C ARG A 196 0.19 -6.64 -4.59
N LEU A 197 -0.78 -5.74 -4.69
CA LEU A 197 -0.57 -4.33 -4.47
C LEU A 197 -0.18 -4.03 -3.01
N PHE A 198 -0.86 -4.64 -2.06
CA PHE A 198 -0.50 -4.56 -0.64
C PHE A 198 0.96 -4.96 -0.40
N SER A 199 1.41 -6.07 -1.01
CA SER A 199 2.80 -6.50 -0.90
C SER A 199 3.79 -5.46 -1.46
N TYR A 200 3.45 -4.83 -2.60
CA TYR A 200 4.30 -3.79 -3.18
C TYR A 200 4.37 -2.55 -2.29
N ILE A 201 3.25 -2.12 -1.72
CA ILE A 201 3.22 -0.98 -0.77
C ILE A 201 4.14 -1.26 0.42
N VAL A 202 3.98 -2.42 1.07
CA VAL A 202 4.78 -2.82 2.23
C VAL A 202 6.27 -2.86 1.90
N ILE A 203 6.64 -3.53 0.81
CA ILE A 203 8.03 -3.69 0.40
C ILE A 203 8.66 -2.33 0.03
N ASN A 204 7.92 -1.49 -0.71
CA ASN A 204 8.42 -0.18 -1.12
C ASN A 204 8.62 0.76 0.07
N ILE A 205 7.69 0.80 1.02
CA ILE A 205 7.84 1.57 2.25
C ILE A 205 9.08 1.08 3.02
N LEU A 206 9.21 -0.22 3.26
CA LEU A 206 10.34 -0.79 3.99
C LEU A 206 11.68 -0.57 3.27
N GLY A 207 11.72 -0.74 1.95
CA GLY A 207 12.93 -0.51 1.16
C GLY A 207 13.41 0.95 1.19
N ALA A 208 12.47 1.89 1.33
CA ALA A 208 12.77 3.31 1.28
C ALA A 208 12.90 3.99 2.64
N ILE A 209 12.22 3.50 3.68
CA ILE A 209 12.17 4.18 4.98
C ILE A 209 13.55 4.31 5.62
N ARG A 210 13.79 5.47 6.19
CA ARG A 210 14.92 5.80 7.06
C ARG A 210 14.38 6.31 8.40
N ARG A 211 15.25 6.50 9.38
CA ARG A 211 14.86 7.18 10.63
C ARG A 211 14.41 8.61 10.33
N ASN A 212 13.36 9.04 11.02
CA ASN A 212 12.75 10.37 10.86
C ASN A 212 12.21 10.67 9.45
N SER A 213 11.79 9.66 8.70
CA SER A 213 11.13 9.85 7.40
C SER A 213 9.73 10.43 7.56
N LEU A 214 9.30 11.21 6.57
CA LEU A 214 7.89 11.51 6.34
C LEU A 214 7.40 10.66 5.16
N ILE A 215 6.34 9.88 5.39
CA ILE A 215 5.71 9.06 4.37
C ILE A 215 4.40 9.74 3.97
N LEU A 216 4.24 10.00 2.69
CA LEU A 216 2.99 10.50 2.10
C LEU A 216 2.31 9.33 1.39
N ILE A 217 1.05 9.10 1.67
CA ILE A 217 0.28 8.00 1.08
C ILE A 217 -1.07 8.55 0.63
N ASP A 218 -1.38 8.32 -0.63
CA ASP A 218 -2.60 8.80 -1.25
C ASP A 218 -3.48 7.61 -1.65
N GLU A 219 -4.72 7.60 -1.14
CA GLU A 219 -5.77 6.63 -1.41
C GLU A 219 -5.29 5.16 -1.40
N PRO A 220 -4.65 4.67 -0.32
CA PRO A 220 -4.14 3.30 -0.28
C PRO A 220 -5.25 2.25 -0.39
N GLU A 221 -6.49 2.63 -0.07
CA GLU A 221 -7.66 1.76 -0.10
C GLU A 221 -8.17 1.40 -1.49
N LEU A 222 -7.84 2.15 -2.54
CA LEU A 222 -8.43 2.00 -3.89
C LEU A 222 -8.47 0.55 -4.41
N PHE A 223 -7.52 -0.27 -3.99
CA PHE A 223 -7.41 -1.66 -4.45
C PHE A 223 -7.38 -2.66 -3.29
N LEU A 224 -7.56 -2.19 -2.04
CA LEU A 224 -7.48 -3.04 -0.87
C LEU A 224 -8.89 -3.47 -0.44
N HIS A 225 -9.03 -4.73 -0.06
CA HIS A 225 -10.19 -5.20 0.67
C HIS A 225 -10.15 -4.63 2.11
N PRO A 226 -11.28 -4.32 2.76
CA PRO A 226 -11.31 -3.73 4.12
C PRO A 226 -10.41 -4.44 5.14
N THR A 227 -10.28 -5.76 5.07
CA THR A 227 -9.36 -6.53 5.93
C THR A 227 -7.90 -6.14 5.69
N LEU A 228 -7.51 -5.88 4.43
CA LEU A 228 -6.17 -5.45 4.07
C LEU A 228 -5.93 -3.98 4.44
N GLU A 229 -6.95 -3.13 4.45
CA GLU A 229 -6.85 -1.75 4.94
C GLU A 229 -6.50 -1.73 6.44
N ILE A 230 -7.18 -2.54 7.25
CA ILE A 230 -6.85 -2.69 8.68
C ILE A 230 -5.41 -3.20 8.87
N ALA A 231 -5.03 -4.23 8.09
CA ALA A 231 -3.66 -4.76 8.12
C ALA A 231 -2.63 -3.70 7.74
N PHE A 232 -2.95 -2.86 6.74
CA PHE A 232 -2.12 -1.75 6.28
C PHE A 232 -1.92 -0.69 7.38
N ILE A 233 -2.98 -0.21 8.02
CA ILE A 233 -2.88 0.77 9.12
C ILE A 233 -2.08 0.21 10.29
N ARG A 234 -2.30 -1.05 10.66
CA ARG A 234 -1.53 -1.73 11.72
C ARG A 234 -0.05 -1.82 11.39
N MET A 235 0.27 -2.22 10.16
CA MET A 235 1.63 -2.28 9.64
C MET A 235 2.29 -0.90 9.69
N LEU A 236 1.60 0.11 9.16
CA LEU A 236 2.11 1.48 9.09
C LEU A 236 2.45 2.01 10.49
N LYS A 237 1.54 1.87 11.46
CA LYS A 237 1.79 2.23 12.86
C LYS A 237 3.04 1.55 13.42
N SER A 238 3.20 0.24 13.19
CA SER A 238 4.35 -0.54 13.66
C SER A 238 5.67 -0.05 13.05
N ILE A 239 5.69 0.18 11.74
CA ILE A 239 6.88 0.67 11.02
C ILE A 239 7.24 2.08 11.48
N LEU A 240 6.27 3.00 11.54
CA LEU A 240 6.50 4.38 11.96
C LEU A 240 7.10 4.45 13.36
N ALA A 241 6.57 3.65 14.30
CA ALA A 241 7.11 3.58 15.66
C ALA A 241 8.57 3.07 15.68
N SER A 242 8.88 2.03 14.89
CA SER A 242 10.23 1.44 14.83
C SER A 242 11.28 2.40 14.27
N TYR A 243 10.88 3.28 13.33
CA TYR A 243 11.79 4.21 12.66
C TYR A 243 11.71 5.65 13.17
N GLY A 244 10.88 5.94 14.20
CA GLY A 244 10.65 7.30 14.68
C GLY A 244 10.10 8.23 13.58
N SER A 245 9.39 7.66 12.62
CA SER A 245 8.92 8.31 11.40
C SER A 245 7.46 8.73 11.54
N LYS A 246 6.98 9.55 10.59
CA LYS A 246 5.59 10.01 10.53
C LYS A 246 5.00 9.69 9.17
N ALA A 247 3.67 9.59 9.11
CA ALA A 247 2.94 9.47 7.84
C ALA A 247 1.81 10.49 7.76
N LEU A 248 1.54 10.95 6.55
CA LEU A 248 0.33 11.65 6.17
C LEU A 248 -0.38 10.78 5.16
N VAL A 249 -1.61 10.39 5.48
CA VAL A 249 -2.43 9.51 4.63
C VAL A 249 -3.65 10.30 4.19
N ALA A 250 -3.79 10.52 2.89
CA ALA A 250 -5.03 11.00 2.30
C ALA A 250 -5.90 9.78 1.98
N THR A 251 -7.15 9.78 2.43
CA THR A 251 -8.02 8.61 2.33
C THR A 251 -9.50 8.97 2.33
N HIS A 252 -10.28 8.18 1.62
CA HIS A 252 -11.75 8.17 1.69
C HIS A 252 -12.28 6.94 2.44
N SER A 253 -11.41 6.17 3.11
CA SER A 253 -11.78 4.96 3.83
C SER A 253 -12.31 5.25 5.23
N LEU A 254 -13.58 4.88 5.47
CA LEU A 254 -14.18 4.85 6.81
C LEU A 254 -13.43 3.89 7.74
N VAL A 255 -12.94 2.78 7.18
CA VAL A 255 -12.18 1.77 7.92
C VAL A 255 -10.88 2.37 8.44
N ALA A 256 -10.15 3.09 7.58
CA ALA A 256 -8.90 3.74 7.95
C ALA A 256 -9.12 4.82 9.01
N VAL A 257 -10.12 5.70 8.84
CA VAL A 257 -10.44 6.78 9.81
C VAL A 257 -10.81 6.22 11.17
N ARG A 258 -11.56 5.11 11.21
CA ARG A 258 -11.97 4.46 12.46
C ARG A 258 -10.82 3.84 13.25
N GLU A 259 -9.70 3.58 12.60
CA GLU A 259 -8.47 3.06 13.24
C GLU A 259 -7.57 4.17 13.78
N ILE A 260 -7.93 5.45 13.61
CA ILE A 260 -7.07 6.61 13.94
C ILE A 260 -7.77 7.49 14.99
N PRO A 261 -7.06 7.93 16.06
CA PRO A 261 -7.59 8.91 17.02
C PRO A 261 -7.96 10.24 16.34
N ARG A 262 -9.01 10.89 16.81
CA ARG A 262 -9.53 12.14 16.25
C ARG A 262 -8.48 13.25 16.07
N ASP A 263 -7.53 13.34 16.99
CA ASP A 263 -6.48 14.37 16.96
C ASP A 263 -5.48 14.18 15.82
N CYS A 264 -5.50 13.01 15.19
CA CYS A 264 -4.73 12.67 13.99
C CYS A 264 -5.57 12.67 12.72
N VAL A 265 -6.87 13.05 12.81
CA VAL A 265 -7.78 13.12 11.65
C VAL A 265 -8.04 14.60 11.30
N HIS A 266 -7.73 14.96 10.07
CA HIS A 266 -7.94 16.31 9.54
C HIS A 266 -8.88 16.23 8.34
N VAL A 267 -10.05 16.89 8.45
CA VAL A 267 -11.05 16.97 7.38
C VAL A 267 -10.80 18.22 6.57
N PHE A 268 -10.56 18.06 5.28
CA PHE A 268 -10.38 19.16 4.34
C PHE A 268 -11.73 19.49 3.69
N GLU A 269 -12.20 20.71 3.86
CA GLU A 269 -13.48 21.17 3.34
C GLU A 269 -13.29 22.41 2.48
N GLN A 270 -13.80 22.36 1.25
CA GLN A 270 -13.83 23.55 0.39
C GLN A 270 -15.00 24.44 0.83
N THR A 271 -14.69 25.67 1.21
CA THR A 271 -15.68 26.69 1.59
C THR A 271 -15.61 27.86 0.63
N ASP A 272 -16.59 28.77 0.69
CA ASP A 272 -16.61 30.02 -0.11
C ASP A 272 -15.39 30.92 0.21
N GLN A 273 -14.77 30.74 1.38
CA GLN A 273 -13.60 31.51 1.82
C GLN A 273 -12.27 30.77 1.52
N GLY A 274 -12.31 29.60 0.88
CA GLY A 274 -11.16 28.77 0.57
C GLY A 274 -11.16 27.44 1.32
N LEU A 275 -10.00 26.81 1.39
CA LEU A 275 -9.82 25.50 2.04
C LEU A 275 -9.82 25.66 3.57
N ALA A 276 -10.74 24.99 4.24
CA ALA A 276 -10.79 24.87 5.70
C ALA A 276 -10.31 23.49 6.16
N ILE A 277 -9.56 23.46 7.26
CA ILE A 277 -9.10 22.21 7.89
C ILE A 277 -9.80 22.09 9.24
N LYS A 278 -10.51 21.00 9.46
CA LYS A 278 -11.30 20.73 10.67
C LYS A 278 -10.86 19.44 11.32
N THR A 279 -10.91 19.38 12.65
CA THR A 279 -10.76 18.14 13.43
C THR A 279 -12.13 17.66 13.88
N PRO A 280 -12.44 16.35 13.85
CA PRO A 280 -13.72 15.84 14.35
C PRO A 280 -13.96 16.23 15.81
N PRO A 281 -15.17 16.71 16.18
CA PRO A 281 -15.49 17.08 17.55
C PRO A 281 -15.79 15.87 18.45
N PHE A 282 -15.60 14.67 17.94
CA PHE A 282 -15.84 13.38 18.63
C PHE A 282 -14.71 12.41 18.34
N GLU A 283 -14.59 11.37 19.16
CA GLU A 283 -13.57 10.34 18.95
C GLU A 283 -13.87 9.49 17.73
N THR A 284 -12.86 9.34 16.85
CA THR A 284 -12.95 8.53 15.62
C THR A 284 -12.47 7.10 15.85
N PHE A 285 -11.52 6.89 16.77
CA PHE A 285 -10.98 5.57 17.07
C PHE A 285 -12.07 4.66 17.66
N GLY A 286 -12.44 3.60 16.93
CA GLY A 286 -13.54 2.70 17.30
C GLY A 286 -14.93 3.36 17.25
N GLY A 287 -15.04 4.59 16.71
CA GLY A 287 -16.24 5.40 16.71
C GLY A 287 -17.37 4.84 15.83
N ASP A 288 -18.54 5.45 15.96
CA ASP A 288 -19.72 5.11 15.17
C ASP A 288 -19.53 5.45 13.68
N VAL A 289 -19.82 4.47 12.81
CA VAL A 289 -19.58 4.55 11.37
C VAL A 289 -20.43 5.64 10.72
N GLN A 290 -21.72 5.76 11.09
CA GLN A 290 -22.61 6.75 10.49
C GLN A 290 -22.19 8.17 10.87
N ARG A 291 -21.79 8.35 12.13
CA ARG A 291 -21.30 9.65 12.62
C ARG A 291 -20.01 10.07 11.95
N ILE A 292 -19.07 9.13 11.75
CA ILE A 292 -17.82 9.37 11.03
C ILE A 292 -18.13 9.71 9.57
N SER A 293 -18.95 8.89 8.88
CA SER A 293 -19.34 9.11 7.49
C SER A 293 -19.97 10.49 7.28
N SER A 294 -20.94 10.83 8.11
CA SER A 294 -21.64 12.12 8.00
C SER A 294 -20.74 13.34 8.22
N TYR A 295 -19.77 13.24 9.12
CA TYR A 295 -18.90 14.38 9.45
C TYR A 295 -17.70 14.46 8.53
N VAL A 296 -17.00 13.35 8.33
CA VAL A 296 -15.72 13.31 7.62
C VAL A 296 -15.92 13.36 6.11
N PHE A 297 -16.95 12.65 5.60
CA PHE A 297 -17.21 12.54 4.16
C PHE A 297 -18.41 13.34 3.67
N GLY A 298 -19.10 14.03 4.57
CA GLY A 298 -20.19 14.93 4.20
C GLY A 298 -21.50 14.23 3.81
N ASP A 299 -21.67 12.95 4.14
CA ASP A 299 -22.84 12.11 3.79
C ASP A 299 -24.18 12.58 4.43
N LYS A 300 -24.25 13.83 4.86
CA LYS A 300 -25.45 14.39 5.53
C LYS A 300 -26.63 14.60 4.61
N ALA A 301 -26.43 14.63 3.32
CA ALA A 301 -27.45 15.12 2.38
C ALA A 301 -27.85 14.12 1.28
N LEU A 302 -27.23 12.99 1.20
CA LEU A 302 -27.61 11.98 0.21
C LEU A 302 -28.72 11.12 0.81
N SER A 303 -29.97 11.35 0.41
CA SER A 303 -31.05 10.38 0.59
C SER A 303 -30.55 9.06 0.01
N LYS A 304 -30.47 8.05 0.87
CA LYS A 304 -30.01 6.74 0.40
C LYS A 304 -31.08 6.20 -0.55
N PRO A 305 -30.74 5.69 -1.73
CA PRO A 305 -31.73 5.20 -2.70
C PRO A 305 -32.77 4.26 -2.11
N TYR A 306 -32.40 3.44 -1.11
CA TYR A 306 -33.34 2.56 -0.42
C TYR A 306 -34.33 3.31 0.48
N GLU A 307 -33.92 4.46 1.05
CA GLU A 307 -34.83 5.30 1.87
C GLU A 307 -35.91 5.93 0.99
N ASP A 308 -35.55 6.39 -0.21
CA ASP A 308 -36.52 6.93 -1.16
C ASP A 308 -37.48 5.84 -1.63
N TRP A 309 -36.95 4.64 -1.88
CA TRP A 309 -37.79 3.47 -2.18
C TRP A 309 -38.76 3.15 -1.01
N LEU A 310 -38.26 3.13 0.22
CA LEU A 310 -39.11 2.91 1.41
C LEU A 310 -40.21 3.95 1.55
N ARG A 311 -39.89 5.26 1.30
CA ARG A 311 -40.89 6.32 1.34
C ARG A 311 -41.99 6.13 0.28
N VAL A 312 -41.63 5.66 -0.89
CA VAL A 312 -42.59 5.34 -1.96
C VAL A 312 -43.47 4.16 -1.53
N GLN A 313 -42.84 3.09 -1.04
CA GLN A 313 -43.57 1.88 -0.59
C GLN A 313 -44.47 2.21 0.62
N LEU A 314 -44.01 2.99 1.58
CA LEU A 314 -44.81 3.38 2.74
C LEU A 314 -46.06 4.14 2.34
N LYS A 315 -45.99 5.01 1.32
CA LYS A 315 -47.17 5.67 0.74
C LYS A 315 -48.14 4.69 0.08
N GLU A 316 -47.62 3.67 -0.59
CA GLU A 316 -48.42 2.68 -1.31
C GLU A 316 -49.12 1.73 -0.34
N PHE A 317 -48.43 1.25 0.70
CA PHE A 317 -48.99 0.35 1.73
C PHE A 317 -49.72 1.08 2.84
N GLY A 318 -49.62 2.39 2.94
CA GLY A 318 -50.35 3.30 3.83
C GLY A 318 -49.86 3.30 5.28
N THR A 319 -49.32 2.21 5.82
CA THR A 319 -48.78 2.11 7.18
C THR A 319 -47.50 1.33 7.25
N ALA A 320 -46.63 1.64 8.24
CA ALA A 320 -45.43 0.90 8.54
C ALA A 320 -45.70 -0.60 8.75
N SER A 321 -46.76 -0.92 9.51
CA SER A 321 -47.13 -2.31 9.81
C SER A 321 -47.46 -3.11 8.54
N ASN A 322 -48.19 -2.51 7.59
CA ASN A 322 -48.51 -3.15 6.32
C ASN A 322 -47.30 -3.37 5.45
N LEU A 323 -46.40 -2.38 5.37
CA LEU A 323 -45.14 -2.51 4.62
C LEU A 323 -44.23 -3.59 5.22
N ILE A 324 -44.04 -3.60 6.55
CA ILE A 324 -43.26 -4.60 7.25
C ILE A 324 -43.81 -6.00 7.02
N ALA A 325 -45.18 -6.17 7.13
CA ALA A 325 -45.84 -7.45 6.85
C ALA A 325 -45.64 -7.91 5.39
N ALA A 326 -45.64 -6.99 4.44
CA ALA A 326 -45.41 -7.29 3.03
C ALA A 326 -43.96 -7.67 2.71
N LEU A 327 -42.99 -7.09 3.42
CA LEU A 327 -41.55 -7.39 3.28
C LEU A 327 -41.18 -8.72 3.96
N GLY A 328 -41.97 -9.20 4.93
CA GLY A 328 -41.78 -10.48 5.57
C GLY A 328 -40.47 -10.60 6.35
N ASP A 329 -39.83 -11.78 6.23
CA ASP A 329 -38.58 -12.10 6.95
C ASP A 329 -37.31 -11.52 6.28
N ASP A 330 -37.44 -10.83 5.16
CA ASP A 330 -36.32 -10.28 4.38
C ASP A 330 -35.80 -8.90 4.91
N ILE A 331 -36.29 -8.49 6.09
CA ILE A 331 -35.91 -7.21 6.71
C ILE A 331 -35.22 -7.42 8.06
N ASN A 332 -34.22 -6.57 8.33
CA ASN A 332 -33.56 -6.55 9.64
C ASN A 332 -34.22 -5.58 10.62
N GLU A 333 -33.91 -5.71 11.91
CA GLU A 333 -34.46 -4.86 12.96
C GLU A 333 -34.24 -3.37 12.75
N GLU A 334 -33.08 -3.00 12.19
CA GLU A 334 -32.72 -1.59 11.91
C GLU A 334 -33.65 -0.99 10.86
N LEU A 335 -33.96 -1.74 9.81
CA LEU A 335 -34.91 -1.31 8.77
C LEU A 335 -36.34 -1.15 9.31
N ILE A 336 -36.79 -2.05 10.22
CA ILE A 336 -38.09 -1.94 10.90
C ILE A 336 -38.19 -0.64 11.69
N ILE A 337 -37.14 -0.30 12.47
CA ILE A 337 -37.06 0.93 13.25
C ILE A 337 -37.14 2.13 12.31
N GLN A 338 -36.43 2.10 11.20
CA GLN A 338 -36.38 3.18 10.23
C GLN A 338 -37.72 3.40 9.51
N ILE A 339 -38.44 2.32 9.13
CA ILE A 339 -39.79 2.40 8.53
C ILE A 339 -40.75 3.09 9.49
N HIS A 340 -40.73 2.69 10.79
CA HIS A 340 -41.59 3.33 11.80
C HIS A 340 -41.18 4.81 12.03
N ALA A 341 -39.90 5.15 11.97
CA ALA A 341 -39.48 6.55 12.08
C ALA A 341 -39.98 7.38 10.90
N MET A 342 -39.86 6.88 9.67
CA MET A 342 -40.35 7.53 8.45
C MET A 342 -41.88 7.74 8.47
N GLU A 343 -42.64 6.79 9.01
CA GLU A 343 -44.09 6.97 9.19
C GLU A 343 -44.41 8.14 10.12
N ARG A 344 -43.67 8.29 11.23
CA ARG A 344 -43.85 9.41 12.18
C ARG A 344 -43.49 10.76 11.61
N GLU A 345 -42.52 10.83 10.67
CA GLU A 345 -42.11 12.07 10.00
C GLU A 345 -43.12 12.53 8.93
N GLN A 346 -44.03 11.67 8.50
CA GLN A 346 -45.07 12.00 7.52
C GLN A 346 -46.33 12.64 8.13
N TRP A 347 -46.43 12.71 9.44
CA TRP A 347 -47.51 13.35 10.22
C TRP A 347 -46.94 14.49 11.06
#